data_a9252e9c3efdd708f63cc98442b03557
#
_entry.id   a9252e9c3efdd708f63cc98442b03557
#
_cell.length_a   1.000
_cell.length_b   1.000
_cell.length_c   1.000
_cell.angle_alpha   90.00
_cell.angle_beta   90.00
_cell.angle_gamma   90.00
#
_symmetry.space_group_name_H-M   'P 1'
#
loop_
_entity.id
_entity.type
_entity.pdbx_description
1 polymer ?
#
loop_
_entity_poly.entity_id
_entity_poly.type
_entity_poly.pdbx_seq_one_letter_code
_entity_poly.pdbx_strand_id
1 'polypeptide(L)'
;PAGATQERTQKVLNEVTNYYLTKEKNNVESVFAVNGFGFAGRGQNTGIAFVSLKDWADRPGEENKVEAITMRATRAFSQIKDAMVFAFNLPAIVELGTATGFDFELIDQAGLGHEKLTQARNQLLAEAAKHPDMLTSVRPNGLEDTPQFKIDIDQEKAQALGVSLSDINETISAALGGYYVNDFIDRGRVKKVYVQADAHFRMLPSDINNMYVRSANGEMVPFSAFVTSRWIYGSPRLERYNGLPSMEILGEASPGKSTGEAMALMETLASKLPSGIGYDWTGMSYQERLSGNQAPALYAISLIVVFLCL
;
A
#
# COMPACT_ATOMS: atom_id res chain seq x y z
N PRO A 1 -3.70 4.50 -11.22
CA PRO A 1 -4.06 3.20 -11.80
C PRO A 1 -2.81 2.46 -12.27
N ALA A 2 -2.92 1.11 -12.40
CA ALA A 2 -1.87 0.29 -12.97
C ALA A 2 -1.49 0.81 -14.38
N GLY A 3 -0.18 0.83 -14.69
CA GLY A 3 0.33 1.33 -15.97
C GLY A 3 0.33 2.86 -16.13
N ALA A 4 -0.04 3.63 -15.11
CA ALA A 4 0.10 5.08 -15.18
C ALA A 4 1.57 5.48 -15.20
N THR A 5 1.91 6.43 -16.08
CA THR A 5 3.28 6.98 -16.18
C THR A 5 3.57 7.96 -15.04
N GLN A 6 4.86 8.23 -14.83
CA GLN A 6 5.31 9.19 -13.83
C GLN A 6 4.75 10.60 -14.09
N GLU A 7 4.63 11.01 -15.35
CA GLU A 7 4.07 12.31 -15.73
C GLU A 7 2.58 12.42 -15.36
N ARG A 8 1.83 11.33 -15.53
CA ARG A 8 0.41 11.28 -15.14
C ARG A 8 0.26 11.36 -13.62
N THR A 9 1.10 10.66 -12.87
CA THR A 9 1.15 10.74 -11.42
C THR A 9 1.56 12.15 -10.96
N GLN A 10 2.53 12.79 -11.64
CA GLN A 10 2.94 14.16 -11.33
C GLN A 10 1.80 15.17 -11.50
N LYS A 11 0.94 15.01 -12.51
CA LYS A 11 -0.24 15.89 -12.69
C LYS A 11 -1.17 15.80 -11.48
N VAL A 12 -1.44 14.58 -10.99
CA VAL A 12 -2.27 14.38 -9.79
C VAL A 12 -1.60 15.00 -8.56
N LEU A 13 -0.31 14.79 -8.35
CA LEU A 13 0.42 15.40 -7.23
C LEU A 13 0.42 16.92 -7.28
N ASN A 14 0.50 17.52 -8.47
CA ASN A 14 0.41 18.95 -8.66
C ASN A 14 -1.01 19.48 -8.31
N GLU A 15 -2.06 18.74 -8.67
CA GLU A 15 -3.45 19.07 -8.32
C GLU A 15 -3.66 19.01 -6.80
N VAL A 16 -3.18 17.95 -6.13
CA VAL A 16 -3.22 17.80 -4.67
C VAL A 16 -2.45 18.95 -3.98
N THR A 17 -1.23 19.21 -4.43
CA THR A 17 -0.39 20.29 -3.88
C THR A 17 -1.08 21.67 -4.05
N ASN A 18 -1.61 21.93 -5.24
CA ASN A 18 -2.32 23.18 -5.51
C ASN A 18 -3.58 23.35 -4.66
N TYR A 19 -4.32 22.27 -4.41
CA TYR A 19 -5.46 22.30 -3.49
C TYR A 19 -5.06 22.81 -2.11
N TYR A 20 -4.05 22.21 -1.50
CA TYR A 20 -3.61 22.60 -0.17
C TYR A 20 -3.07 24.03 -0.11
N LEU A 21 -2.25 24.41 -1.08
CA LEU A 21 -1.65 25.75 -1.13
C LEU A 21 -2.65 26.86 -1.48
N THR A 22 -3.81 26.54 -2.08
CA THR A 22 -4.81 27.54 -2.47
C THR A 22 -6.08 27.50 -1.61
N LYS A 23 -6.70 26.33 -1.45
CA LYS A 23 -7.96 26.16 -0.71
C LYS A 23 -7.75 26.10 0.79
N GLU A 24 -6.66 25.52 1.22
CA GLU A 24 -6.29 25.39 2.65
C GLU A 24 -5.13 26.33 3.05
N LYS A 25 -4.84 27.37 2.26
CA LYS A 25 -3.73 28.32 2.46
C LYS A 25 -3.65 28.94 3.86
N ASN A 26 -4.79 29.07 4.53
CA ASN A 26 -4.87 29.64 5.87
C ASN A 26 -4.37 28.64 6.93
N ASN A 27 -4.47 27.34 6.64
CA ASN A 27 -4.16 26.23 7.53
C ASN A 27 -2.82 25.56 7.23
N VAL A 28 -2.35 25.62 5.98
CA VAL A 28 -1.17 24.91 5.49
C VAL A 28 0.03 25.84 5.42
N GLU A 29 1.15 25.36 5.94
CA GLU A 29 2.45 26.04 5.86
C GLU A 29 3.20 25.61 4.61
N SER A 30 3.30 24.29 4.38
CA SER A 30 4.03 23.74 3.24
C SER A 30 3.49 22.37 2.82
N VAL A 31 3.82 21.97 1.58
CA VAL A 31 3.52 20.65 1.04
C VAL A 31 4.80 20.08 0.44
N PHE A 32 5.17 18.87 0.87
CA PHE A 32 6.26 18.11 0.29
C PHE A 32 5.71 16.88 -0.41
N ALA A 33 5.76 16.85 -1.73
CA ALA A 33 5.23 15.76 -2.55
C ALA A 33 6.36 14.91 -3.16
N VAL A 34 6.19 13.60 -3.11
CA VAL A 34 7.13 12.61 -3.65
C VAL A 34 6.42 11.81 -4.73
N ASN A 35 6.96 11.84 -5.95
CA ASN A 35 6.48 11.05 -7.08
C ASN A 35 7.27 9.75 -7.19
N GLY A 36 6.58 8.64 -7.41
CA GLY A 36 7.19 7.31 -7.55
C GLY A 36 7.36 6.53 -6.23
N PHE A 37 6.85 7.07 -5.13
CA PHE A 37 6.91 6.43 -3.81
C PHE A 37 5.59 6.64 -3.04
N GLY A 38 5.20 5.63 -2.26
CA GLY A 38 4.06 5.67 -1.34
C GLY A 38 4.20 4.57 -0.29
N PHE A 39 3.31 4.51 0.70
CA PHE A 39 3.33 3.46 1.73
C PHE A 39 3.16 2.05 1.15
N ALA A 40 2.41 1.91 0.07
CA ALA A 40 2.24 0.65 -0.63
C ALA A 40 3.48 0.19 -1.43
N GLY A 41 4.52 1.03 -1.52
CA GLY A 41 5.76 0.70 -2.23
C GLY A 41 6.20 1.76 -3.25
N ARG A 42 7.09 1.35 -4.15
CA ARG A 42 7.63 2.19 -5.23
C ARG A 42 6.97 1.83 -6.55
N GLY A 43 6.69 2.85 -7.36
CA GLY A 43 6.12 2.65 -8.70
C GLY A 43 5.78 3.99 -9.36
N GLN A 44 5.85 4.06 -10.68
CA GLN A 44 5.54 5.28 -11.44
C GLN A 44 4.11 5.79 -11.21
N ASN A 45 3.21 4.89 -10.82
CA ASN A 45 1.79 5.15 -10.55
C ASN A 45 1.48 5.45 -9.07
N THR A 46 2.50 5.63 -8.24
CA THR A 46 2.34 5.94 -6.81
C THR A 46 2.90 7.31 -6.48
N GLY A 47 2.34 7.95 -5.46
CA GLY A 47 2.83 9.21 -4.93
C GLY A 47 2.34 9.43 -3.51
N ILE A 48 3.08 10.24 -2.75
CA ILE A 48 2.73 10.64 -1.40
C ILE A 48 3.00 12.13 -1.23
N ALA A 49 2.17 12.81 -0.46
CA ALA A 49 2.38 14.20 -0.09
C ALA A 49 2.31 14.36 1.42
N PHE A 50 3.30 15.02 1.99
CA PHE A 50 3.33 15.42 3.38
C PHE A 50 2.93 16.89 3.47
N VAL A 51 1.90 17.16 4.26
CA VAL A 51 1.33 18.49 4.43
C VAL A 51 1.64 18.98 5.82
N SER A 52 2.47 20.00 5.92
CA SER A 52 2.74 20.68 7.19
C SER A 52 1.67 21.74 7.44
N LEU A 53 0.99 21.63 8.57
CA LEU A 53 0.02 22.62 8.99
C LEU A 53 0.72 23.73 9.77
N LYS A 54 0.16 24.94 9.74
CA LYS A 54 0.59 26.06 10.59
C LYS A 54 0.39 25.72 12.07
N ASP A 55 1.02 26.50 12.94
CA ASP A 55 0.83 26.37 14.38
C ASP A 55 -0.65 26.45 14.77
N TRP A 56 -1.00 25.78 15.85
CA TRP A 56 -2.39 25.71 16.34
C TRP A 56 -2.94 27.08 16.71
N ALA A 57 -2.08 28.00 17.17
CA ALA A 57 -2.45 29.38 17.47
C ALA A 57 -2.86 30.17 16.22
N ASP A 58 -2.28 29.83 15.06
CA ASP A 58 -2.55 30.51 13.77
C ASP A 58 -3.75 29.93 13.02
N ARG A 59 -4.35 28.83 13.50
CA ARG A 59 -5.51 28.18 12.90
C ARG A 59 -6.57 27.82 13.94
N PRO A 60 -7.13 28.80 14.65
CA PRO A 60 -8.17 28.57 15.64
C PRO A 60 -9.48 28.07 14.98
N GLY A 61 -10.31 27.38 15.78
CA GLY A 61 -11.61 26.87 15.33
C GLY A 61 -11.60 25.39 14.95
N GLU A 62 -12.74 24.73 15.14
CA GLU A 62 -12.93 23.30 14.86
C GLU A 62 -12.74 22.98 13.38
N GLU A 63 -13.15 23.89 12.50
CA GLU A 63 -13.05 23.79 11.04
C GLU A 63 -11.58 23.79 10.54
N ASN A 64 -10.64 24.23 11.37
CA ASN A 64 -9.21 24.30 11.09
C ASN A 64 -8.40 23.17 11.75
N LYS A 65 -9.07 22.26 12.44
CA LYS A 65 -8.45 21.03 12.95
C LYS A 65 -8.11 20.07 11.82
N VAL A 66 -7.15 19.20 12.07
CA VAL A 66 -6.65 18.25 11.06
C VAL A 66 -7.76 17.34 10.53
N GLU A 67 -8.69 16.92 11.38
CA GLU A 67 -9.83 16.06 11.02
C GLU A 67 -10.74 16.75 10.00
N ALA A 68 -11.05 18.05 10.22
CA ALA A 68 -11.87 18.82 9.29
C ALA A 68 -11.14 19.08 7.96
N ILE A 69 -9.83 19.33 8.02
CA ILE A 69 -8.99 19.54 6.82
C ILE A 69 -8.91 18.26 5.99
N THR A 70 -8.64 17.11 6.63
CA THR A 70 -8.55 15.81 5.93
C THR A 70 -9.88 15.40 5.31
N MET A 71 -11.01 15.67 5.98
CA MET A 71 -12.35 15.42 5.44
C MET A 71 -12.63 16.26 4.20
N ARG A 72 -12.33 17.58 4.24
CA ARG A 72 -12.51 18.47 3.07
C ARG A 72 -11.60 18.06 1.92
N ALA A 73 -10.34 17.74 2.22
CA ALA A 73 -9.37 17.30 1.23
C ALA A 73 -9.81 15.99 0.56
N THR A 74 -10.20 14.98 1.33
CA THR A 74 -10.70 13.70 0.80
C THR A 74 -11.92 13.90 -0.09
N ARG A 75 -12.86 14.76 0.32
CA ARG A 75 -14.03 15.11 -0.52
C ARG A 75 -13.62 15.79 -1.83
N ALA A 76 -12.64 16.70 -1.79
CA ALA A 76 -12.14 17.35 -3.00
C ALA A 76 -11.44 16.34 -3.93
N PHE A 77 -10.62 15.48 -3.36
CA PHE A 77 -9.84 14.50 -4.12
C PHE A 77 -10.67 13.35 -4.68
N SER A 78 -11.87 13.08 -4.14
CA SER A 78 -12.79 12.10 -4.72
C SER A 78 -13.27 12.48 -6.13
N GLN A 79 -13.07 13.73 -6.54
CA GLN A 79 -13.36 14.20 -7.90
C GLN A 79 -12.22 13.93 -8.90
N ILE A 80 -11.03 13.55 -8.41
CA ILE A 80 -9.87 13.22 -9.26
C ILE A 80 -10.13 11.84 -9.90
N LYS A 81 -10.27 11.82 -11.23
CA LYS A 81 -10.56 10.59 -11.99
C LYS A 81 -9.32 9.76 -12.30
N ASP A 82 -8.15 10.37 -12.27
CA ASP A 82 -6.89 9.76 -12.68
C ASP A 82 -6.20 8.97 -11.57
N ALA A 83 -6.62 9.13 -10.31
CA ALA A 83 -6.06 8.41 -9.17
C ALA A 83 -7.08 8.31 -8.01
N MET A 84 -6.88 7.33 -7.14
CA MET A 84 -7.45 7.34 -5.80
C MET A 84 -6.51 8.12 -4.87
N VAL A 85 -7.02 9.17 -4.24
CA VAL A 85 -6.25 10.03 -3.33
C VAL A 85 -6.98 10.10 -2.00
N PHE A 86 -6.27 9.75 -0.94
CA PHE A 86 -6.75 9.79 0.44
C PHE A 86 -5.94 10.79 1.24
N ALA A 87 -6.62 11.60 2.04
CA ALA A 87 -6.00 12.42 3.07
C ALA A 87 -6.30 11.80 4.44
N PHE A 88 -5.29 11.63 5.25
CA PHE A 88 -5.41 11.09 6.61
C PHE A 88 -4.39 11.70 7.54
N ASN A 89 -4.66 11.66 8.83
CA ASN A 89 -3.72 12.06 9.85
C ASN A 89 -2.83 10.88 10.24
N LEU A 90 -1.61 11.17 10.70
CA LEU A 90 -0.74 10.16 11.29
C LEU A 90 -1.24 9.83 12.71
N PRO A 91 -1.03 8.59 13.18
CA PRO A 91 -1.35 8.24 14.56
C PRO A 91 -0.46 9.01 15.54
N ALA A 92 -0.89 9.13 16.80
CA ALA A 92 -0.13 9.83 17.85
C ALA A 92 1.26 9.23 18.07
N ILE A 93 1.42 7.92 17.83
CA ILE A 93 2.69 7.18 17.86
C ILE A 93 2.91 6.61 16.46
N VAL A 94 3.75 7.29 15.69
CA VAL A 94 3.97 7.00 14.25
C VAL A 94 4.52 5.58 14.01
N GLU A 95 5.25 5.03 14.97
CA GLU A 95 5.81 3.68 14.91
C GLU A 95 4.75 2.58 15.05
N LEU A 96 3.54 2.91 15.52
CA LEU A 96 2.47 1.96 15.77
C LEU A 96 1.35 1.97 14.73
N GLY A 97 1.55 2.63 13.59
CA GLY A 97 0.55 2.60 12.51
C GLY A 97 0.84 3.60 11.39
N THR A 98 0.08 3.49 10.30
CA THR A 98 0.20 4.36 9.13
C THR A 98 -0.88 5.44 9.07
N ALA A 99 -1.99 5.25 9.78
CA ALA A 99 -3.12 6.18 9.87
C ALA A 99 -3.77 6.11 11.26
N THR A 100 -4.56 7.11 11.61
CA THR A 100 -5.46 7.07 12.78
C THR A 100 -6.56 6.04 12.59
N GLY A 101 -7.14 5.57 13.70
CA GLY A 101 -8.21 4.59 13.69
C GLY A 101 -7.74 3.19 14.06
N PHE A 102 -8.40 2.18 13.52
CA PHE A 102 -8.05 0.80 13.78
C PHE A 102 -7.28 0.16 12.62
N ASP A 103 -6.44 -0.81 12.96
CA ASP A 103 -5.58 -1.57 12.06
C ASP A 103 -5.86 -3.07 12.23
N PHE A 104 -6.47 -3.66 11.21
CA PHE A 104 -7.05 -5.00 11.20
C PHE A 104 -6.39 -5.87 10.13
N GLU A 105 -5.79 -6.98 10.54
CA GLU A 105 -5.20 -7.97 9.65
C GLU A 105 -6.18 -9.11 9.39
N LEU A 106 -6.65 -9.23 8.15
CA LEU A 106 -7.43 -10.37 7.69
C LEU A 106 -6.48 -11.46 7.22
N ILE A 107 -6.59 -12.67 7.79
CA ILE A 107 -5.55 -13.70 7.66
C ILE A 107 -6.12 -14.98 7.06
N ASP A 108 -5.43 -15.55 6.08
CA ASP A 108 -5.69 -16.91 5.59
C ASP A 108 -4.96 -17.92 6.47
N GLN A 109 -5.68 -18.52 7.41
CA GLN A 109 -5.16 -19.50 8.36
C GLN A 109 -5.16 -20.94 7.82
N ALA A 110 -5.93 -21.20 6.77
CA ALA A 110 -6.12 -22.54 6.22
C ALA A 110 -5.41 -22.77 4.88
N GLY A 111 -4.69 -21.75 4.36
CA GLY A 111 -4.03 -21.86 3.05
C GLY A 111 -5.01 -21.89 1.88
N LEU A 112 -6.11 -21.16 1.97
CA LEU A 112 -7.18 -21.09 0.95
C LEU A 112 -6.73 -20.38 -0.33
N GLY A 113 -5.69 -19.56 -0.22
CA GLY A 113 -5.06 -18.83 -1.31
C GLY A 113 -5.60 -17.42 -1.50
N HIS A 114 -4.84 -16.65 -2.30
CA HIS A 114 -5.04 -15.22 -2.51
C HIS A 114 -6.47 -14.86 -2.98
N GLU A 115 -7.03 -15.63 -3.89
CA GLU A 115 -8.37 -15.36 -4.43
C GLU A 115 -9.45 -15.44 -3.34
N LYS A 116 -9.39 -16.48 -2.48
CA LYS A 116 -10.34 -16.66 -1.38
C LYS A 116 -10.18 -15.59 -0.30
N LEU A 117 -8.95 -15.21 0.00
CA LEU A 117 -8.66 -14.12 0.93
C LEU A 117 -9.21 -12.78 0.38
N THR A 118 -9.04 -12.52 -0.92
CA THR A 118 -9.60 -11.33 -1.59
C THR A 118 -11.13 -11.34 -1.57
N GLN A 119 -11.78 -12.49 -1.81
CA GLN A 119 -13.23 -12.61 -1.70
C GLN A 119 -13.73 -12.33 -0.27
N ALA A 120 -13.05 -12.88 0.74
CA ALA A 120 -13.36 -12.64 2.15
C ALA A 120 -13.18 -11.16 2.54
N ARG A 121 -12.09 -10.53 2.09
CA ARG A 121 -11.87 -9.08 2.25
C ARG A 121 -13.03 -8.28 1.67
N ASN A 122 -13.40 -8.53 0.44
CA ASN A 122 -14.48 -7.81 -0.22
C ASN A 122 -15.82 -8.00 0.47
N GLN A 123 -16.09 -9.21 0.97
CA GLN A 123 -17.28 -9.49 1.78
C GLN A 123 -17.26 -8.68 3.09
N LEU A 124 -16.13 -8.66 3.81
CA LEU A 124 -15.98 -7.88 5.04
C LEU A 124 -16.18 -6.38 4.81
N LEU A 125 -15.59 -5.83 3.76
CA LEU A 125 -15.75 -4.42 3.39
C LEU A 125 -17.20 -4.08 3.03
N ALA A 126 -17.87 -4.96 2.30
CA ALA A 126 -19.29 -4.78 1.94
C ALA A 126 -20.21 -4.84 3.18
N GLU A 127 -19.91 -5.71 4.15
CA GLU A 127 -20.65 -5.75 5.42
C GLU A 127 -20.35 -4.52 6.28
N ALA A 128 -19.08 -4.10 6.39
CA ALA A 128 -18.70 -2.89 7.13
C ALA A 128 -19.39 -1.63 6.58
N ALA A 129 -19.55 -1.52 5.27
CA ALA A 129 -20.23 -0.39 4.62
C ALA A 129 -21.73 -0.27 4.99
N LYS A 130 -22.34 -1.32 5.54
CA LYS A 130 -23.73 -1.29 6.03
C LYS A 130 -23.88 -0.64 7.41
N HIS A 131 -22.78 -0.32 8.07
CA HIS A 131 -22.74 0.24 9.43
C HIS A 131 -22.07 1.63 9.48
N PRO A 132 -22.55 2.62 8.68
CA PRO A 132 -21.94 3.95 8.64
C PRO A 132 -22.11 4.73 9.95
N ASP A 133 -22.99 4.28 10.83
CA ASP A 133 -23.21 4.79 12.18
C ASP A 133 -22.11 4.38 13.17
N MET A 134 -21.35 3.34 12.85
CA MET A 134 -20.29 2.77 13.70
C MET A 134 -18.90 2.86 13.06
N LEU A 135 -18.83 2.70 11.74
CA LEU A 135 -17.60 2.56 10.98
C LEU A 135 -17.53 3.63 9.89
N THR A 136 -16.38 4.25 9.74
CA THR A 136 -16.07 5.18 8.64
C THR A 136 -14.69 4.87 8.06
N SER A 137 -14.47 5.27 6.79
CA SER A 137 -13.18 5.14 6.10
C SER A 137 -12.60 3.71 6.05
N VAL A 138 -13.47 2.68 6.14
CA VAL A 138 -13.01 1.28 6.10
C VAL A 138 -12.52 0.94 4.69
N ARG A 139 -11.25 0.59 4.57
CA ARG A 139 -10.59 0.38 3.29
C ARG A 139 -9.42 -0.61 3.40
N PRO A 140 -9.06 -1.32 2.31
CA PRO A 140 -7.82 -2.07 2.29
C PRO A 140 -6.62 -1.12 2.26
N ASN A 141 -5.51 -1.53 2.85
CA ASN A 141 -4.23 -0.81 2.82
C ASN A 141 -3.20 -1.48 1.89
N GLY A 142 -3.60 -2.48 1.13
CA GLY A 142 -2.78 -3.14 0.12
C GLY A 142 -3.00 -2.59 -1.29
N LEU A 143 -2.32 -3.21 -2.23
CA LEU A 143 -2.51 -2.95 -3.65
C LEU A 143 -3.54 -3.94 -4.22
N GLU A 144 -4.47 -3.41 -5.02
CA GLU A 144 -5.44 -4.24 -5.73
C GLU A 144 -4.78 -5.09 -6.82
N ASP A 145 -5.42 -6.21 -7.14
CA ASP A 145 -4.99 -7.03 -8.26
C ASP A 145 -4.99 -6.25 -9.56
N THR A 146 -3.96 -6.43 -10.33
CA THR A 146 -3.76 -5.72 -11.59
C THR A 146 -3.47 -6.69 -12.74
N PRO A 147 -3.75 -6.31 -13.99
CA PRO A 147 -3.26 -7.06 -15.12
C PRO A 147 -1.73 -7.16 -15.10
N GLN A 148 -1.21 -8.35 -15.23
CA GLN A 148 0.22 -8.66 -15.26
C GLN A 148 0.52 -9.47 -16.51
N PHE A 149 1.64 -9.17 -17.15
CA PHE A 149 2.11 -9.92 -18.29
C PHE A 149 3.10 -10.98 -17.83
N LYS A 150 2.61 -12.22 -17.69
CA LYS A 150 3.41 -13.34 -17.22
C LYS A 150 4.24 -13.91 -18.34
N ILE A 151 5.53 -14.08 -18.08
CA ILE A 151 6.51 -14.71 -18.95
C ILE A 151 6.78 -16.10 -18.39
N ASP A 152 6.41 -17.13 -19.13
CA ASP A 152 6.69 -18.54 -18.79
C ASP A 152 7.90 -19.02 -19.61
N ILE A 153 8.96 -19.42 -18.91
CA ILE A 153 10.23 -19.89 -19.51
C ILE A 153 10.22 -21.41 -19.54
N ASP A 154 10.35 -21.97 -20.74
CA ASP A 154 10.59 -23.40 -20.93
C ASP A 154 12.07 -23.70 -20.64
N GLN A 155 12.33 -24.12 -19.40
CA GLN A 155 13.69 -24.33 -18.91
C GLN A 155 14.41 -25.48 -19.62
N GLU A 156 13.68 -26.51 -20.07
CA GLU A 156 14.25 -27.64 -20.81
C GLU A 156 14.76 -27.20 -22.18
N LYS A 157 13.93 -26.42 -22.91
CA LYS A 157 14.35 -25.84 -24.19
C LYS A 157 15.49 -24.83 -24.04
N ALA A 158 15.45 -23.97 -23.02
CA ALA A 158 16.52 -23.01 -22.76
C ALA A 158 17.85 -23.75 -22.52
N GLN A 159 17.85 -24.81 -21.69
CA GLN A 159 19.02 -25.61 -21.40
C GLN A 159 19.53 -26.35 -22.66
N ALA A 160 18.63 -26.90 -23.48
CA ALA A 160 18.99 -27.56 -24.73
C ALA A 160 19.65 -26.59 -25.74
N LEU A 161 19.29 -25.30 -25.69
CA LEU A 161 19.89 -24.23 -26.48
C LEU A 161 21.16 -23.64 -25.85
N GLY A 162 21.61 -24.20 -24.71
CA GLY A 162 22.79 -23.75 -23.99
C GLY A 162 22.61 -22.42 -23.29
N VAL A 163 21.37 -22.03 -22.94
CA VAL A 163 21.05 -20.76 -22.26
C VAL A 163 20.76 -21.03 -20.78
N SER A 164 21.43 -20.32 -19.90
CA SER A 164 21.19 -20.43 -18.46
C SER A 164 19.98 -19.59 -18.02
N LEU A 165 19.28 -20.05 -16.97
CA LEU A 165 18.18 -19.28 -16.37
C LEU A 165 18.65 -17.96 -15.77
N SER A 166 19.90 -17.92 -15.28
CA SER A 166 20.52 -16.68 -14.77
C SER A 166 20.63 -15.63 -15.87
N ASP A 167 21.17 -16.00 -17.02
CA ASP A 167 21.37 -15.07 -18.14
C ASP A 167 20.04 -14.57 -18.70
N ILE A 168 19.00 -15.44 -18.72
CA ILE A 168 17.64 -15.06 -19.12
C ILE A 168 17.10 -14.02 -18.14
N ASN A 169 17.17 -14.26 -16.84
CA ASN A 169 16.66 -13.36 -15.81
C ASN A 169 17.42 -12.01 -15.80
N GLU A 170 18.74 -12.03 -15.95
CA GLU A 170 19.54 -10.81 -16.06
C GLU A 170 19.16 -9.99 -17.29
N THR A 171 18.97 -10.64 -18.45
CA THR A 171 18.58 -9.98 -19.68
C THR A 171 17.19 -9.33 -19.54
N ILE A 172 16.19 -10.06 -18.98
CA ILE A 172 14.85 -9.51 -18.75
C ILE A 172 14.91 -8.36 -17.76
N SER A 173 15.64 -8.52 -16.65
CA SER A 173 15.79 -7.50 -15.64
C SER A 173 16.44 -6.24 -16.20
N ALA A 174 17.52 -6.38 -16.95
CA ALA A 174 18.19 -5.26 -17.61
C ALA A 174 17.30 -4.57 -18.64
N ALA A 175 16.62 -5.36 -19.50
CA ALA A 175 15.80 -4.80 -20.56
C ALA A 175 14.55 -4.09 -20.02
N LEU A 176 13.81 -4.72 -19.11
CA LEU A 176 12.52 -4.21 -18.63
C LEU A 176 12.62 -3.39 -17.36
N GLY A 177 13.40 -3.86 -16.37
CA GLY A 177 13.50 -3.25 -15.03
C GLY A 177 14.61 -2.21 -14.89
N GLY A 178 15.65 -2.33 -15.69
CA GLY A 178 16.88 -1.57 -15.56
C GLY A 178 17.89 -2.27 -14.64
N TYR A 179 19.13 -2.35 -15.13
CA TYR A 179 20.26 -2.93 -14.40
C TYR A 179 21.14 -1.82 -13.82
N TYR A 180 21.32 -1.85 -12.51
CA TYR A 180 22.23 -0.94 -11.82
C TYR A 180 23.69 -1.36 -12.10
N VAL A 181 24.45 -0.47 -12.69
CA VAL A 181 25.85 -0.73 -13.08
C VAL A 181 26.82 -0.26 -12.00
N ASN A 182 26.72 1.02 -11.61
CA ASN A 182 27.61 1.64 -10.62
C ASN A 182 27.13 3.03 -10.24
N ASP A 183 27.82 3.67 -9.32
CA ASP A 183 27.62 5.06 -8.92
C ASP A 183 28.70 5.98 -9.53
N PHE A 184 28.34 7.26 -9.68
CA PHE A 184 29.31 8.32 -9.96
C PHE A 184 28.97 9.58 -9.16
N ILE A 185 29.96 10.45 -8.98
CA ILE A 185 29.79 11.71 -8.26
C ILE A 185 29.57 12.84 -9.27
N ASP A 186 28.43 13.51 -9.15
CA ASP A 186 28.13 14.72 -9.90
C ASP A 186 27.79 15.85 -8.93
N ARG A 187 28.56 16.95 -8.97
CA ARG A 187 28.37 18.14 -8.13
C ARG A 187 28.25 17.81 -6.64
N GLY A 188 29.10 16.90 -6.14
CA GLY A 188 29.12 16.47 -4.75
C GLY A 188 28.00 15.53 -4.31
N ARG A 189 27.19 15.04 -5.26
CA ARG A 189 26.13 14.06 -5.01
C ARG A 189 26.43 12.75 -5.71
N VAL A 190 26.20 11.64 -4.99
CA VAL A 190 26.27 10.29 -5.58
C VAL A 190 25.03 10.06 -6.45
N LYS A 191 25.26 9.73 -7.72
CA LYS A 191 24.22 9.36 -8.70
C LYS A 191 24.44 7.95 -9.20
N LYS A 192 23.36 7.23 -9.42
CA LYS A 192 23.36 5.85 -9.89
C LYS A 192 23.28 5.79 -11.41
N VAL A 193 24.05 4.87 -11.99
CA VAL A 193 23.99 4.55 -13.42
C VAL A 193 23.13 3.30 -13.62
N TYR A 194 22.12 3.40 -14.46
CA TYR A 194 21.29 2.29 -14.88
C TYR A 194 21.37 2.09 -16.38
N VAL A 195 21.36 0.82 -16.81
CA VAL A 195 21.20 0.42 -18.22
C VAL A 195 19.83 -0.22 -18.36
N GLN A 196 19.06 0.22 -19.36
CA GLN A 196 17.74 -0.30 -19.65
C GLN A 196 17.50 -0.24 -21.17
N ALA A 197 16.67 -1.15 -21.70
CA ALA A 197 16.25 -1.03 -23.09
C ALA A 197 15.47 0.29 -23.30
N ASP A 198 15.67 0.92 -24.45
CA ASP A 198 14.90 2.11 -24.79
C ASP A 198 13.41 1.80 -24.93
N ALA A 199 12.55 2.79 -24.70
CA ALA A 199 11.12 2.63 -24.57
C ALA A 199 10.49 1.83 -25.74
N HIS A 200 10.86 2.15 -26.99
CA HIS A 200 10.28 1.52 -28.16
C HIS A 200 10.65 0.04 -28.35
N PHE A 201 11.61 -0.49 -27.57
CA PHE A 201 11.92 -1.93 -27.56
C PHE A 201 11.26 -2.71 -26.41
N ARG A 202 10.42 -2.07 -25.61
CA ARG A 202 9.76 -2.67 -24.45
C ARG A 202 8.33 -2.14 -24.21
N MET A 203 7.71 -1.53 -25.21
CA MET A 203 6.36 -0.95 -25.09
C MET A 203 5.26 -1.96 -25.31
N LEU A 204 5.50 -2.96 -26.15
CA LEU A 204 4.49 -3.96 -26.54
C LEU A 204 4.84 -5.34 -25.94
N PRO A 205 3.83 -6.15 -25.61
CA PRO A 205 4.05 -7.53 -25.19
C PRO A 205 4.87 -8.36 -26.17
N SER A 206 4.73 -8.08 -27.48
CA SER A 206 5.47 -8.74 -28.56
C SER A 206 6.97 -8.42 -28.56
N ASP A 207 7.40 -7.33 -27.93
CA ASP A 207 8.81 -6.91 -27.95
C ASP A 207 9.71 -7.90 -27.20
N ILE A 208 9.14 -8.66 -26.25
CA ILE A 208 9.87 -9.74 -25.54
C ILE A 208 10.37 -10.79 -26.53
N ASN A 209 9.60 -11.11 -27.56
CA ASN A 209 10.00 -12.10 -28.55
C ASN A 209 11.22 -11.67 -29.40
N ASN A 210 11.49 -10.36 -29.44
CA ASN A 210 12.61 -9.76 -30.17
C ASN A 210 13.87 -9.58 -29.29
N MET A 211 13.80 -9.97 -28.03
CA MET A 211 14.96 -9.96 -27.14
C MET A 211 15.82 -11.19 -27.41
N TYR A 212 17.11 -11.06 -27.13
CA TYR A 212 18.09 -12.13 -27.32
C TYR A 212 18.91 -12.31 -26.05
N VAL A 213 19.31 -13.56 -25.80
CA VAL A 213 20.23 -13.93 -24.74
C VAL A 213 21.40 -14.71 -25.32
N ARG A 214 22.57 -14.57 -24.74
CA ARG A 214 23.78 -15.26 -25.20
C ARG A 214 23.82 -16.67 -24.63
N SER A 215 24.02 -17.68 -25.50
CA SER A 215 24.25 -19.07 -25.11
C SER A 215 25.69 -19.29 -24.63
N ALA A 216 25.93 -20.44 -24.00
CA ALA A 216 27.26 -20.87 -23.59
C ALA A 216 28.28 -20.97 -24.76
N ASN A 217 27.78 -21.19 -25.98
CA ASN A 217 28.58 -21.23 -27.21
C ASN A 217 28.84 -19.85 -27.80
N GLY A 218 28.32 -18.76 -27.20
CA GLY A 218 28.47 -17.40 -27.67
C GLY A 218 27.44 -16.96 -28.72
N GLU A 219 26.50 -17.82 -29.09
CA GLU A 219 25.44 -17.52 -30.06
C GLU A 219 24.30 -16.75 -29.40
N MET A 220 23.62 -15.89 -30.17
CA MET A 220 22.48 -15.12 -29.70
C MET A 220 21.19 -15.90 -29.99
N VAL A 221 20.49 -16.31 -28.91
CA VAL A 221 19.25 -17.09 -28.97
C VAL A 221 18.06 -16.16 -28.71
N PRO A 222 17.07 -16.10 -29.61
CA PRO A 222 15.89 -15.28 -29.39
C PRO A 222 14.98 -15.85 -28.30
N PHE A 223 14.36 -14.99 -27.51
CA PHE A 223 13.42 -15.39 -26.46
C PHE A 223 12.22 -16.18 -26.99
N SER A 224 11.79 -15.91 -28.23
CA SER A 224 10.73 -16.66 -28.89
C SER A 224 10.99 -18.16 -29.01
N ALA A 225 12.25 -18.62 -28.86
CA ALA A 225 12.58 -20.03 -28.95
C ALA A 225 12.18 -20.82 -27.68
N PHE A 226 12.13 -20.19 -26.51
CA PHE A 226 11.92 -20.87 -25.22
C PHE A 226 10.99 -20.12 -24.28
N VAL A 227 10.36 -18.99 -24.70
CA VAL A 227 9.45 -18.19 -23.87
C VAL A 227 8.04 -18.24 -24.46
N THR A 228 7.07 -18.41 -23.58
CA THR A 228 5.66 -18.12 -23.87
C THR A 228 5.16 -17.06 -22.89
N SER A 229 4.17 -16.28 -23.29
CA SER A 229 3.66 -15.20 -22.48
C SER A 229 2.15 -15.10 -22.54
N ARG A 230 1.54 -14.63 -21.44
CA ARG A 230 0.10 -14.43 -21.34
C ARG A 230 -0.25 -13.36 -20.31
N TRP A 231 -1.43 -12.77 -20.49
CA TRP A 231 -1.99 -11.92 -19.45
C TRP A 231 -2.59 -12.76 -18.32
N ILE A 232 -2.29 -12.37 -17.09
CA ILE A 232 -2.90 -12.86 -15.86
C ILE A 232 -3.40 -11.69 -15.03
N TYR A 233 -4.17 -11.98 -14.00
CA TYR A 233 -4.59 -11.01 -12.98
C TYR A 233 -4.01 -11.44 -11.65
N GLY A 234 -3.41 -10.53 -10.91
CA GLY A 234 -2.82 -10.86 -9.63
C GLY A 234 -2.30 -9.63 -8.88
N SER A 235 -2.03 -9.82 -7.61
CA SER A 235 -1.52 -8.76 -6.76
C SER A 235 -0.07 -8.41 -7.13
N PRO A 236 0.25 -7.12 -7.26
CA PRO A 236 1.63 -6.67 -7.44
C PRO A 236 2.47 -6.85 -6.15
N ARG A 237 1.81 -7.02 -4.99
CA ARG A 237 2.43 -7.25 -3.70
C ARG A 237 1.59 -8.20 -2.85
N LEU A 238 2.20 -9.30 -2.41
CA LEU A 238 1.60 -10.22 -1.45
C LEU A 238 2.15 -9.90 -0.05
N GLU A 239 1.27 -9.87 0.93
CA GLU A 239 1.58 -9.53 2.31
C GLU A 239 1.41 -10.74 3.22
N ARG A 240 2.16 -10.74 4.32
CA ARG A 240 2.06 -11.76 5.36
C ARG A 240 2.11 -11.09 6.74
N TYR A 241 1.24 -11.55 7.60
CA TYR A 241 1.27 -11.20 9.01
C TYR A 241 1.54 -12.47 9.84
N ASN A 242 2.52 -12.41 10.73
CA ASN A 242 2.97 -13.58 11.52
C ASN A 242 3.22 -14.85 10.67
N GLY A 243 3.74 -14.68 9.44
CA GLY A 243 4.07 -15.77 8.52
C GLY A 243 2.89 -16.30 7.69
N LEU A 244 1.66 -15.90 7.96
CA LEU A 244 0.47 -16.28 7.20
C LEU A 244 0.10 -15.21 6.16
N PRO A 245 -0.47 -15.59 5.00
CA PRO A 245 -0.97 -14.62 4.04
C PRO A 245 -2.03 -13.72 4.69
N SER A 246 -1.88 -12.40 4.53
CA SER A 246 -2.79 -11.42 5.13
C SER A 246 -3.16 -10.30 4.17
N MET A 247 -4.21 -9.58 4.53
CA MET A 247 -4.61 -8.30 3.94
C MET A 247 -4.95 -7.32 5.05
N GLU A 248 -4.24 -6.20 5.09
CA GLU A 248 -4.46 -5.14 6.06
C GLU A 248 -5.70 -4.31 5.69
N ILE A 249 -6.53 -4.03 6.67
CA ILE A 249 -7.74 -3.22 6.55
C ILE A 249 -7.68 -2.12 7.60
N LEU A 250 -7.66 -0.88 7.13
CA LEU A 250 -7.73 0.31 7.98
C LEU A 250 -9.16 0.85 8.03
N GLY A 251 -9.52 1.45 9.15
CA GLY A 251 -10.80 2.11 9.30
C GLY A 251 -10.84 2.94 10.58
N GLU A 252 -11.92 3.70 10.74
CA GLU A 252 -12.11 4.58 11.88
C GLU A 252 -13.49 4.38 12.49
N ALA A 253 -13.61 4.68 13.77
CA ALA A 253 -14.90 4.79 14.42
C ALA A 253 -15.64 6.03 13.88
N SER A 254 -16.94 5.92 13.68
CA SER A 254 -17.78 7.05 13.28
C SER A 254 -17.84 8.10 14.40
N PRO A 255 -18.09 9.38 14.08
CA PRO A 255 -18.15 10.45 15.07
C PRO A 255 -19.06 10.11 16.26
N GLY A 256 -18.52 10.26 17.48
CA GLY A 256 -19.23 9.93 18.73
C GLY A 256 -19.17 8.46 19.15
N LYS A 257 -18.46 7.63 18.40
CA LYS A 257 -18.17 6.22 18.74
C LYS A 257 -16.73 6.05 19.18
N SER A 258 -16.48 5.04 20.00
CA SER A 258 -15.13 4.67 20.41
C SER A 258 -14.48 3.71 19.41
N THR A 259 -13.14 3.72 19.34
CA THR A 259 -12.38 2.74 18.56
C THR A 259 -12.69 1.31 19.01
N GLY A 260 -12.84 1.08 20.31
CA GLY A 260 -13.20 -0.23 20.87
C GLY A 260 -14.56 -0.76 20.39
N GLU A 261 -15.60 0.10 20.26
CA GLU A 261 -16.89 -0.29 19.68
C GLU A 261 -16.75 -0.65 18.19
N ALA A 262 -15.98 0.13 17.43
CA ALA A 262 -15.69 -0.14 16.03
C ALA A 262 -14.94 -1.47 15.86
N MET A 263 -13.93 -1.73 16.68
CA MET A 263 -13.18 -2.98 16.69
C MET A 263 -14.07 -4.18 17.02
N ALA A 264 -14.94 -4.10 18.02
CA ALA A 264 -15.86 -5.16 18.40
C ALA A 264 -16.86 -5.49 17.27
N LEU A 265 -17.30 -4.46 16.54
CA LEU A 265 -18.14 -4.67 15.35
C LEU A 265 -17.36 -5.39 14.25
N MET A 266 -16.13 -4.98 13.95
CA MET A 266 -15.28 -5.63 12.95
C MET A 266 -15.03 -7.10 13.28
N GLU A 267 -14.80 -7.45 14.54
CA GLU A 267 -14.71 -8.85 15.01
C GLU A 267 -16.00 -9.64 14.74
N THR A 268 -17.15 -9.01 15.03
CA THR A 268 -18.47 -9.62 14.77
C THR A 268 -18.69 -9.86 13.27
N LEU A 269 -18.25 -8.94 12.42
CA LEU A 269 -18.35 -9.10 10.96
C LEU A 269 -17.39 -10.18 10.47
N ALA A 270 -16.17 -10.20 10.98
CA ALA A 270 -15.15 -11.20 10.61
C ALA A 270 -15.56 -12.62 11.02
N SER A 271 -16.25 -12.79 12.13
CA SER A 271 -16.75 -14.11 12.59
C SER A 271 -17.75 -14.75 11.62
N LYS A 272 -18.33 -13.99 10.70
CA LYS A 272 -19.28 -14.45 9.66
C LYS A 272 -18.59 -14.83 8.34
N LEU A 273 -17.28 -14.66 8.26
CA LEU A 273 -16.50 -15.02 7.08
C LEU A 273 -16.35 -16.55 6.96
N PRO A 274 -15.98 -17.04 5.78
CA PRO A 274 -15.76 -18.47 5.56
C PRO A 274 -14.74 -19.08 6.54
N SER A 275 -14.96 -20.33 6.93
CA SER A 275 -14.01 -21.08 7.77
C SER A 275 -12.62 -21.09 7.15
N GLY A 276 -11.59 -20.89 7.98
CA GLY A 276 -10.20 -20.80 7.58
C GLY A 276 -9.71 -19.37 7.34
N ILE A 277 -10.61 -18.38 7.33
CA ILE A 277 -10.24 -16.97 7.38
C ILE A 277 -10.31 -16.52 8.84
N GLY A 278 -9.23 -15.98 9.34
CA GLY A 278 -9.11 -15.39 10.66
C GLY A 278 -8.74 -13.92 10.61
N TYR A 279 -8.50 -13.36 11.76
CA TYR A 279 -8.06 -11.97 11.89
C TYR A 279 -7.11 -11.80 13.07
N ASP A 280 -6.40 -10.69 13.07
CA ASP A 280 -5.63 -10.20 14.21
C ASP A 280 -5.66 -8.67 14.25
N TRP A 281 -5.26 -8.09 15.37
CA TRP A 281 -5.09 -6.66 15.54
C TRP A 281 -3.60 -6.32 15.56
N THR A 282 -3.22 -5.24 14.90
CA THR A 282 -1.83 -4.78 14.89
C THR A 282 -1.72 -3.31 15.33
N GLY A 283 -0.50 -2.84 15.49
CA GLY A 283 -0.21 -1.44 15.80
C GLY A 283 -0.90 -0.92 17.07
N MET A 284 -1.50 0.26 16.95
CA MET A 284 -2.24 0.91 18.05
C MET A 284 -3.44 0.10 18.50
N SER A 285 -4.15 -0.59 17.60
CA SER A 285 -5.33 -1.40 17.91
C SER A 285 -4.99 -2.58 18.82
N TYR A 286 -3.85 -3.21 18.59
CA TYR A 286 -3.33 -4.25 19.49
C TYR A 286 -3.05 -3.69 20.89
N GLN A 287 -2.42 -2.52 20.99
CA GLN A 287 -2.10 -1.88 22.26
C GLN A 287 -3.37 -1.43 23.01
N GLU A 288 -4.35 -0.88 22.31
CA GLU A 288 -5.63 -0.48 22.88
C GLU A 288 -6.36 -1.70 23.47
N ARG A 289 -6.40 -2.81 22.75
CA ARG A 289 -7.01 -4.05 23.22
C ARG A 289 -6.31 -4.64 24.45
N LEU A 290 -4.96 -4.63 24.43
CA LEU A 290 -4.17 -5.11 25.56
C LEU A 290 -4.41 -4.24 26.81
N SER A 291 -4.40 -2.91 26.65
CA SER A 291 -4.64 -1.96 27.74
C SER A 291 -6.07 -2.06 28.29
N GLY A 292 -7.07 -2.22 27.42
CA GLY A 292 -8.46 -2.39 27.83
C GLY A 292 -8.68 -3.60 28.72
N ASN A 293 -8.00 -4.71 28.45
CA ASN A 293 -8.06 -5.92 29.28
C ASN A 293 -7.39 -5.76 30.66
N GLN A 294 -6.41 -4.85 30.80
CA GLN A 294 -5.71 -4.59 32.06
C GLN A 294 -6.39 -3.53 32.94
N ALA A 295 -7.22 -2.66 32.36
CA ALA A 295 -7.83 -1.54 33.05
C ALA A 295 -8.62 -1.95 34.32
N PRO A 296 -9.47 -3.00 34.33
CA PRO A 296 -10.19 -3.40 35.54
C PRO A 296 -9.27 -3.80 36.70
N ALA A 297 -8.19 -4.51 36.40
CA ALA A 297 -7.19 -4.91 37.41
C ALA A 297 -6.45 -3.70 37.98
N LEU A 298 -6.06 -2.75 37.13
CA LEU A 298 -5.39 -1.51 37.56
C LEU A 298 -6.30 -0.63 38.41
N TYR A 299 -7.58 -0.51 38.07
CA TYR A 299 -8.56 0.18 38.90
C TYR A 299 -8.75 -0.49 40.26
N ALA A 300 -8.86 -1.81 40.32
CA ALA A 300 -8.96 -2.55 41.57
C ALA A 300 -7.71 -2.34 42.46
N ILE A 301 -6.51 -2.42 41.87
CA ILE A 301 -5.27 -2.16 42.60
C ILE A 301 -5.23 -0.71 43.13
N SER A 302 -5.61 0.27 42.30
CA SER A 302 -5.64 1.69 42.70
C SER A 302 -6.60 1.91 43.87
N LEU A 303 -7.79 1.31 43.86
CA LEU A 303 -8.75 1.38 44.96
C LEU A 303 -8.18 0.77 46.25
N ILE A 304 -7.52 -0.39 46.15
CA ILE A 304 -6.88 -1.05 47.29
C ILE A 304 -5.78 -0.17 47.87
N VAL A 305 -4.92 0.41 47.04
CA VAL A 305 -3.87 1.31 47.47
C VAL A 305 -4.43 2.55 48.19
N VAL A 306 -5.44 3.20 47.62
CA VAL A 306 -6.12 4.34 48.24
C VAL A 306 -6.72 3.95 49.59
N PHE A 307 -7.40 2.80 49.66
CA PHE A 307 -7.97 2.30 50.91
C PHE A 307 -6.92 2.02 51.99
N LEU A 308 -5.75 1.49 51.62
CA LEU A 308 -4.66 1.22 52.53
C LEU A 308 -3.93 2.50 53.01
N CYS A 309 -4.00 3.59 52.25
CA CYS A 309 -3.39 4.87 52.58
C CYS A 309 -4.30 5.77 53.41
N LEU A 310 -5.61 5.50 53.50
CA LEU A 310 -6.58 6.17 54.35
C LEU A 310 -6.71 5.45 55.70
#